data_66bf6944b2371fb992dbb93397e80a5f
#
_entry.id   66bf6944b2371fb992dbb93397e80a5f
#
_cell.length_a   1.000
_cell.length_b   1.000
_cell.length_c   1.000
_cell.angle_alpha   90.00
_cell.angle_beta   90.00
_cell.angle_gamma   90.00
#
_symmetry.space_group_name_H-M   'P 1'
#
loop_
_entity.id
_entity.type
_entity.pdbx_description
1 polymer ?
#
loop_
_entity_poly.entity_id
_entity_poly.type
_entity_poly.pdbx_seq_one_letter_code
_entity_poly.pdbx_strand_id
1 'polypeptide(L)'
;MLDTRTPSVARAYDHLLGGEASFAADRALAGRLLALYPRLQDTLISSRTQVADAIARIATHGVDQYLDLGAGLPTRPSTHATARALLPAARVVYIDRDPLVVEHGTDLVPSGVRYHSGDLTEPEALLATLSYRRASAGTQAPGFLDFTRPICLVLALVIQALEPGTARAVVGVLVKALPPGSYLVATVGAGDAGRLPDSVWPAAATEADLAAFFGGLDLLPPGISRHGEVLSGVGVKPYPGRPRG
;
A
#
# COMPACT_ATOMS: atom_id res chain seq x y z
N MET A 1 11.70 -5.77 23.78
CA MET A 1 10.40 -5.24 24.23
C MET A 1 9.97 -4.23 23.18
N LEU A 2 8.79 -4.40 22.57
CA LEU A 2 8.29 -3.51 21.53
C LEU A 2 7.93 -2.13 22.13
N ASP A 3 8.19 -1.07 21.35
CA ASP A 3 7.96 0.31 21.82
C ASP A 3 6.49 0.71 21.65
N THR A 4 5.76 0.79 22.76
CA THR A 4 4.37 1.25 22.80
C THR A 4 4.23 2.72 23.21
N ARG A 5 5.34 3.42 23.50
CA ARG A 5 5.36 4.81 23.95
C ARG A 5 5.56 5.79 22.81
N THR A 6 6.32 5.41 21.79
CA THR A 6 6.47 6.20 20.58
C THR A 6 5.23 6.01 19.70
N PRO A 7 4.53 7.10 19.33
CA PRO A 7 3.35 7.00 18.49
C PRO A 7 3.71 6.53 17.08
N SER A 8 2.87 5.67 16.51
CA SER A 8 2.96 5.21 15.13
C SER A 8 1.81 5.79 14.31
N VAL A 9 2.13 6.29 13.11
CA VAL A 9 1.11 6.76 12.16
C VAL A 9 0.19 5.61 11.76
N ALA A 10 0.71 4.42 11.52
CA ALA A 10 -0.07 3.25 11.14
C ALA A 10 -1.07 2.84 12.22
N ARG A 11 -0.67 2.85 13.51
CA ARG A 11 -1.55 2.52 14.62
C ARG A 11 -2.55 3.64 14.93
N ALA A 12 -2.16 4.91 14.77
CA ALA A 12 -3.08 6.04 14.86
C ALA A 12 -4.12 6.00 13.73
N TYR A 13 -3.72 5.63 12.52
CA TYR A 13 -4.59 5.41 11.37
C TYR A 13 -5.61 4.28 11.66
N ASP A 14 -5.16 3.14 12.18
CA ASP A 14 -6.03 2.02 12.57
C ASP A 14 -7.08 2.47 13.58
N HIS A 15 -6.65 3.23 14.60
CA HIS A 15 -7.57 3.79 15.60
C HIS A 15 -8.63 4.71 14.98
N LEU A 16 -8.26 5.57 14.04
CA LEU A 16 -9.19 6.46 13.35
C LEU A 16 -10.22 5.69 12.51
N LEU A 17 -9.89 4.48 12.10
CA LEU A 17 -10.80 3.58 11.37
C LEU A 17 -11.56 2.61 12.28
N GLY A 18 -11.48 2.77 13.61
CA GLY A 18 -12.18 1.93 14.57
C GLY A 18 -11.48 0.62 14.92
N GLY A 19 -10.19 0.49 14.57
CA GLY A 19 -9.34 -0.63 14.97
C GLY A 19 -8.92 -0.56 16.44
N GLU A 20 -8.50 -1.70 17.00
CA GLU A 20 -8.23 -1.86 18.42
C GLU A 20 -6.73 -1.98 18.77
N ALA A 21 -5.84 -1.99 17.76
CA ALA A 21 -4.41 -2.23 17.94
C ALA A 21 -3.59 -0.97 18.28
N SER A 22 -4.22 0.05 18.90
CA SER A 22 -3.59 1.33 19.25
C SER A 22 -3.27 1.43 20.73
N PHE A 23 -2.13 2.07 21.06
CA PHE A 23 -1.73 2.42 22.41
C PHE A 23 -2.07 3.88 22.75
N ALA A 24 -1.86 4.29 23.99
CA ALA A 24 -2.18 5.64 24.46
C ALA A 24 -1.48 6.74 23.64
N ALA A 25 -0.22 6.51 23.24
CA ALA A 25 0.55 7.43 22.41
C ALA A 25 -0.07 7.60 20.99
N ASP A 26 -0.55 6.51 20.41
CA ASP A 26 -1.18 6.50 19.08
C ASP A 26 -2.52 7.22 19.09
N ARG A 27 -3.34 6.98 20.13
CA ARG A 27 -4.63 7.68 20.31
C ARG A 27 -4.43 9.18 20.54
N ALA A 28 -3.39 9.56 21.30
CA ALA A 28 -3.04 10.96 21.48
C ALA A 28 -2.58 11.61 20.14
N LEU A 29 -1.84 10.89 19.31
CA LEU A 29 -1.49 11.34 17.96
C LEU A 29 -2.76 11.51 17.10
N ALA A 30 -3.63 10.50 17.07
CA ALA A 30 -4.88 10.54 16.31
C ALA A 30 -5.75 11.75 16.71
N GLY A 31 -5.88 12.03 18.01
CA GLY A 31 -6.61 13.21 18.49
C GLY A 31 -6.01 14.54 18.05
N ARG A 32 -4.68 14.66 18.05
CA ARG A 32 -3.98 15.84 17.51
C ARG A 32 -4.20 16.00 16.00
N LEU A 33 -4.12 14.91 15.25
CA LEU A 33 -4.34 14.93 13.79
C LEU A 33 -5.78 15.35 13.46
N LEU A 34 -6.79 14.84 14.17
CA LEU A 34 -8.19 15.26 13.99
C LEU A 34 -8.43 16.72 14.37
N ALA A 35 -7.73 17.23 15.38
CA ALA A 35 -7.85 18.64 15.77
C ALA A 35 -7.28 19.59 14.67
N LEU A 36 -6.22 19.15 13.99
CA LEU A 36 -5.63 19.88 12.86
C LEU A 36 -6.44 19.71 11.57
N TYR A 37 -6.96 18.51 11.37
CA TYR A 37 -7.71 18.16 10.16
C TYR A 37 -8.94 17.32 10.52
N PRO A 38 -10.10 17.97 10.79
CA PRO A 38 -11.32 17.30 11.25
C PRO A 38 -11.91 16.27 10.25
N ARG A 39 -11.59 16.40 8.96
CA ARG A 39 -12.05 15.48 7.89
C ARG A 39 -11.09 14.31 7.63
N LEU A 40 -10.06 14.14 8.45
CA LEU A 40 -9.05 13.09 8.24
C LEU A 40 -9.69 11.70 8.16
N GLN A 41 -10.61 11.38 9.05
CA GLN A 41 -11.29 10.07 9.06
C GLN A 41 -12.02 9.80 7.72
N ASP A 42 -12.74 10.77 7.19
CA ASP A 42 -13.42 10.64 5.88
C ASP A 42 -12.41 10.41 4.76
N THR A 43 -11.27 11.08 4.81
CA THR A 43 -10.16 10.91 3.85
C THR A 43 -9.60 9.49 3.91
N LEU A 44 -9.36 8.95 5.11
CA LEU A 44 -8.86 7.59 5.30
C LEU A 44 -9.86 6.54 4.79
N ILE A 45 -11.14 6.70 5.10
CA ILE A 45 -12.23 5.84 4.63
C ILE A 45 -12.33 5.90 3.10
N SER A 46 -12.29 7.11 2.52
CA SER A 46 -12.33 7.30 1.07
C SER A 46 -11.18 6.59 0.37
N SER A 47 -9.94 6.73 0.86
CA SER A 47 -8.79 6.03 0.30
C SER A 47 -8.96 4.51 0.34
N ARG A 48 -9.39 3.95 1.48
CA ARG A 48 -9.64 2.51 1.63
C ARG A 48 -10.70 2.00 0.65
N THR A 49 -11.78 2.75 0.49
CA THR A 49 -12.86 2.39 -0.45
C THR A 49 -12.33 2.35 -1.88
N GLN A 50 -11.59 3.37 -2.31
CA GLN A 50 -11.03 3.42 -3.66
C GLN A 50 -10.03 2.30 -3.93
N VAL A 51 -9.18 1.96 -2.94
CA VAL A 51 -8.26 0.82 -3.05
C VAL A 51 -9.05 -0.49 -3.16
N ALA A 52 -10.09 -0.68 -2.35
CA ALA A 52 -10.92 -1.88 -2.41
C ALA A 52 -11.64 -2.02 -3.76
N ASP A 53 -12.20 -0.93 -4.30
CA ASP A 53 -12.84 -0.92 -5.61
C ASP A 53 -11.84 -1.26 -6.73
N ALA A 54 -10.63 -0.71 -6.66
CA ALA A 54 -9.56 -1.03 -7.61
C ALA A 54 -9.16 -2.51 -7.52
N ILE A 55 -8.94 -3.05 -6.32
CA ILE A 55 -8.60 -4.46 -6.10
C ILE A 55 -9.70 -5.38 -6.61
N ALA A 56 -10.98 -5.08 -6.34
CA ALA A 56 -12.10 -5.87 -6.82
C ALA A 56 -12.12 -5.92 -8.36
N ARG A 57 -11.93 -4.78 -9.03
CA ARG A 57 -11.82 -4.71 -10.49
C ARG A 57 -10.62 -5.51 -11.02
N ILE A 58 -9.45 -5.39 -10.39
CA ILE A 58 -8.23 -6.11 -10.80
C ILE A 58 -8.41 -7.62 -10.61
N ALA A 59 -9.08 -8.06 -9.54
CA ALA A 59 -9.38 -9.47 -9.30
C ALA A 59 -10.25 -10.08 -10.41
N THR A 60 -11.18 -9.32 -11.02
CA THR A 60 -11.96 -9.81 -12.17
C THR A 60 -11.11 -10.10 -13.41
N HIS A 61 -9.89 -9.56 -13.49
CA HIS A 61 -8.92 -9.87 -14.54
C HIS A 61 -8.01 -11.07 -14.20
N GLY A 62 -8.29 -11.78 -13.09
CA GLY A 62 -7.57 -12.98 -12.70
C GLY A 62 -6.24 -12.74 -12.00
N VAL A 63 -5.94 -11.52 -11.57
CA VAL A 63 -4.74 -11.23 -10.77
C VAL A 63 -4.95 -11.72 -9.35
N ASP A 64 -4.20 -12.73 -8.96
CA ASP A 64 -4.32 -13.44 -7.68
C ASP A 64 -3.16 -13.18 -6.71
N GLN A 65 -2.31 -12.22 -7.02
CA GLN A 65 -1.15 -11.84 -6.22
C GLN A 65 -1.17 -10.35 -5.91
N TYR A 66 -1.03 -10.01 -4.62
CA TYR A 66 -1.08 -8.63 -4.13
C TYR A 66 0.12 -8.36 -3.22
N LEU A 67 0.76 -7.23 -3.44
CA LEU A 67 1.83 -6.69 -2.62
C LEU A 67 1.40 -5.32 -2.11
N ASP A 68 1.12 -5.20 -0.82
CA ASP A 68 0.65 -3.98 -0.18
C ASP A 68 1.77 -3.42 0.71
N LEU A 69 2.34 -2.29 0.32
CA LEU A 69 3.51 -1.68 0.95
C LEU A 69 3.11 -0.48 1.81
N GLY A 70 3.68 -0.41 3.02
CA GLY A 70 3.26 0.53 4.04
C GLY A 70 1.82 0.27 4.45
N ALA A 71 1.49 -1.00 4.57
CA ALA A 71 0.12 -1.48 4.65
C ALA A 71 -0.62 -1.06 5.92
N GLY A 72 0.10 -0.75 6.99
CA GLY A 72 -0.50 -0.59 8.31
C GLY A 72 -1.21 -1.87 8.75
N LEU A 73 -2.19 -1.75 9.62
CA LEU A 73 -3.02 -2.89 10.06
C LEU A 73 -4.12 -3.23 9.06
N PRO A 74 -4.59 -4.50 9.01
CA PRO A 74 -5.51 -4.98 7.99
C PRO A 74 -6.97 -4.59 8.30
N THR A 75 -7.19 -3.32 8.63
CA THR A 75 -8.52 -2.74 8.91
C THR A 75 -9.42 -2.86 7.68
N ARG A 76 -10.68 -3.20 7.87
CA ARG A 76 -11.64 -3.40 6.76
C ARG A 76 -12.05 -2.09 6.08
N PRO A 77 -12.23 -2.11 4.72
CA PRO A 77 -11.94 -3.20 3.78
C PRO A 77 -10.43 -3.40 3.60
N SER A 78 -9.94 -4.62 3.84
CA SER A 78 -8.53 -4.95 3.67
C SER A 78 -8.25 -5.53 2.29
N THR A 79 -7.02 -5.40 1.81
CA THR A 79 -6.58 -5.94 0.50
C THR A 79 -6.91 -7.42 0.36
N HIS A 80 -6.59 -8.24 1.39
CA HIS A 80 -6.87 -9.67 1.31
C HIS A 80 -8.36 -10.02 1.34
N ALA A 81 -9.16 -9.33 2.16
CA ALA A 81 -10.60 -9.59 2.24
C ALA A 81 -11.28 -9.26 0.91
N THR A 82 -10.91 -8.14 0.29
CA THR A 82 -11.43 -7.71 -1.01
C THR A 82 -11.02 -8.66 -2.13
N ALA A 83 -9.74 -9.00 -2.23
CA ALA A 83 -9.24 -9.89 -3.28
C ALA A 83 -9.85 -11.29 -3.17
N ARG A 84 -9.94 -11.84 -1.95
CA ARG A 84 -10.44 -13.19 -1.70
C ARG A 84 -11.95 -13.35 -1.80
N ALA A 85 -12.70 -12.27 -1.76
CA ALA A 85 -14.12 -12.29 -2.07
C ALA A 85 -14.39 -12.74 -3.52
N LEU A 86 -13.45 -12.49 -4.44
CA LEU A 86 -13.54 -12.89 -5.85
C LEU A 86 -12.61 -14.05 -6.21
N LEU A 87 -11.44 -14.09 -5.61
CA LEU A 87 -10.40 -15.10 -5.83
C LEU A 87 -9.99 -15.72 -4.47
N PRO A 88 -10.68 -16.74 -3.97
CA PRO A 88 -10.46 -17.28 -2.61
C PRO A 88 -9.02 -17.71 -2.32
N ALA A 89 -8.26 -18.11 -3.36
CA ALA A 89 -6.86 -18.51 -3.26
C ALA A 89 -5.86 -17.34 -3.43
N ALA A 90 -6.35 -16.09 -3.49
CA ALA A 90 -5.46 -14.93 -3.68
C ALA A 90 -4.42 -14.85 -2.56
N ARG A 91 -3.17 -14.61 -2.96
CA ARG A 91 -2.01 -14.44 -2.09
C ARG A 91 -1.77 -12.96 -1.87
N VAL A 92 -1.63 -12.58 -0.61
CA VAL A 92 -1.39 -11.18 -0.24
C VAL A 92 -0.20 -11.12 0.69
N VAL A 93 0.73 -10.23 0.38
CA VAL A 93 1.85 -9.87 1.24
C VAL A 93 1.67 -8.41 1.65
N TYR A 94 1.65 -8.20 2.93
CA TYR A 94 1.70 -6.89 3.58
C TYR A 94 3.12 -6.60 4.04
N ILE A 95 3.60 -5.42 3.76
CA ILE A 95 4.89 -4.93 4.25
C ILE A 95 4.66 -3.67 5.08
N ASP A 96 5.25 -3.63 6.26
CA ASP A 96 5.30 -2.41 7.07
C ASP A 96 6.64 -2.34 7.80
N ARG A 97 7.08 -1.12 8.12
CA ARG A 97 8.32 -0.91 8.87
C ARG A 97 8.12 -0.96 10.38
N ASP A 98 6.89 -0.78 10.86
CA ASP A 98 6.57 -0.83 12.29
C ASP A 98 6.47 -2.29 12.76
N PRO A 99 7.39 -2.76 13.63
CA PRO A 99 7.39 -4.15 14.07
C PRO A 99 6.14 -4.54 14.85
N LEU A 100 5.46 -3.60 15.54
CA LEU A 100 4.17 -3.85 16.20
C LEU A 100 3.05 -4.07 15.19
N VAL A 101 3.07 -3.33 14.08
CA VAL A 101 2.13 -3.54 12.97
C VAL A 101 2.32 -4.92 12.35
N VAL A 102 3.57 -5.33 12.14
CA VAL A 102 3.90 -6.65 11.57
C VAL A 102 3.47 -7.78 12.50
N GLU A 103 3.73 -7.66 13.80
CA GLU A 103 3.33 -8.65 14.81
C GLU A 103 1.81 -8.78 14.88
N HIS A 104 1.10 -7.68 15.16
CA HIS A 104 -0.37 -7.69 15.25
C HIS A 104 -1.03 -8.07 13.92
N GLY A 105 -0.49 -7.57 12.80
CA GLY A 105 -1.00 -7.90 11.47
C GLY A 105 -0.89 -9.39 11.17
N THR A 106 0.20 -10.03 11.60
CA THR A 106 0.39 -11.48 11.42
C THR A 106 -0.68 -12.29 12.16
N ASP A 107 -1.07 -11.86 13.35
CA ASP A 107 -2.09 -12.55 14.15
C ASP A 107 -3.51 -12.35 13.59
N LEU A 108 -3.73 -11.25 12.85
CA LEU A 108 -5.06 -10.87 12.33
C LEU A 108 -5.37 -11.45 10.95
N VAL A 109 -4.38 -12.00 10.23
CA VAL A 109 -4.59 -12.45 8.85
C VAL A 109 -4.76 -13.96 8.73
N PRO A 110 -5.60 -14.43 7.77
CA PRO A 110 -5.81 -15.86 7.55
C PRO A 110 -4.62 -16.52 6.85
N SER A 111 -4.59 -17.87 6.85
CA SER A 111 -3.63 -18.65 6.07
C SER A 111 -3.58 -18.17 4.60
N GLY A 112 -2.37 -18.13 4.03
CA GLY A 112 -2.14 -17.63 2.67
C GLY A 112 -2.12 -16.09 2.54
N VAL A 113 -2.07 -15.37 3.66
CA VAL A 113 -1.73 -13.94 3.76
C VAL A 113 -0.52 -13.82 4.66
N ARG A 114 0.37 -12.89 4.39
CA ARG A 114 1.61 -12.73 5.18
C ARG A 114 1.89 -11.27 5.46
N TYR A 115 2.45 -11.03 6.64
CA TYR A 115 3.13 -9.79 7.00
C TYR A 115 4.64 -10.01 7.01
N HIS A 116 5.38 -9.00 6.53
CA HIS A 116 6.84 -8.94 6.66
C HIS A 116 7.26 -7.52 7.05
N SER A 117 8.32 -7.45 7.84
CA SER A 117 8.98 -6.17 8.10
C SER A 117 9.77 -5.73 6.87
N GLY A 118 9.69 -4.42 6.55
CA GLY A 118 10.47 -3.85 5.48
C GLY A 118 10.30 -2.34 5.37
N ASP A 119 11.32 -1.67 4.87
CA ASP A 119 11.32 -0.24 4.64
C ASP A 119 11.15 0.07 3.15
N LEU A 120 10.16 0.90 2.83
CA LEU A 120 9.86 1.32 1.47
C LEU A 120 11.01 2.12 0.84
N THR A 121 11.85 2.74 1.65
CA THR A 121 13.05 3.47 1.18
C THR A 121 14.17 2.56 0.71
N GLU A 122 14.06 1.25 0.93
CA GLU A 122 15.01 0.22 0.50
C GLU A 122 14.35 -0.78 -0.47
N PRO A 123 13.85 -0.33 -1.64
CA PRO A 123 13.00 -1.16 -2.51
C PRO A 123 13.72 -2.38 -3.08
N GLU A 124 15.04 -2.31 -3.32
CA GLU A 124 15.83 -3.46 -3.78
C GLU A 124 15.94 -4.55 -2.70
N ALA A 125 16.12 -4.17 -1.44
CA ALA A 125 16.16 -5.10 -0.32
C ALA A 125 14.79 -5.76 -0.11
N LEU A 126 13.70 -5.00 -0.23
CA LEU A 126 12.33 -5.54 -0.22
C LEU A 126 12.12 -6.57 -1.32
N LEU A 127 12.46 -6.22 -2.56
CA LEU A 127 12.32 -7.12 -3.71
C LEU A 127 13.15 -8.38 -3.56
N ALA A 128 14.38 -8.28 -3.04
CA ALA A 128 15.22 -9.44 -2.75
C ALA A 128 14.56 -10.36 -1.71
N THR A 129 14.00 -9.81 -0.63
CA THR A 129 13.30 -10.58 0.40
C THR A 129 12.07 -11.30 -0.13
N LEU A 130 11.30 -10.64 -1.01
CA LEU A 130 10.07 -11.17 -1.59
C LEU A 130 10.33 -12.23 -2.66
N SER A 131 11.43 -12.08 -3.42
CA SER A 131 11.80 -12.99 -4.51
C SER A 131 12.51 -14.25 -4.03
N TYR A 132 13.15 -14.20 -2.85
CA TYR A 132 13.93 -15.31 -2.29
C TYR A 132 13.27 -15.85 -1.02
N ARG A 133 12.84 -17.10 -1.07
CA ARG A 133 12.64 -17.89 0.14
C ARG A 133 13.87 -18.79 0.34
N ARG A 134 14.66 -18.52 1.37
CA ARG A 134 15.70 -19.46 1.81
C ARG A 134 15.00 -20.70 2.35
N ALA A 135 14.97 -21.77 1.55
CA ALA A 135 14.58 -23.06 2.06
C ALA A 135 15.67 -23.55 3.01
N SER A 136 15.28 -24.12 4.15
CA SER A 136 16.16 -24.60 5.23
C SER A 136 17.05 -25.80 4.83
N ALA A 137 17.23 -26.11 3.56
CA ALA A 137 17.99 -27.23 3.07
C ALA A 137 18.77 -26.94 1.77
N GLY A 138 19.16 -25.69 1.51
CA GLY A 138 19.97 -25.34 0.34
C GLY A 138 19.24 -25.39 -1.01
N THR A 139 17.95 -25.70 -1.07
CA THR A 139 17.11 -25.63 -2.25
C THR A 139 16.37 -24.28 -2.29
N GLN A 140 16.44 -23.60 -3.42
CA GLN A 140 15.63 -22.38 -3.63
C GLN A 140 14.16 -22.79 -3.77
N ALA A 141 13.34 -22.43 -2.77
CA ALA A 141 11.89 -22.49 -2.93
C ALA A 141 11.40 -21.19 -3.55
N PRO A 142 10.39 -21.22 -4.45
CA PRO A 142 9.78 -20.00 -4.96
C PRO A 142 9.28 -19.14 -3.79
N GLY A 143 9.47 -17.83 -3.90
CA GLY A 143 8.94 -16.86 -2.95
C GLY A 143 7.43 -17.01 -2.79
N PHE A 144 6.87 -16.38 -1.77
CA PHE A 144 5.41 -16.41 -1.57
C PHE A 144 4.65 -15.75 -2.74
N LEU A 145 5.25 -14.73 -3.36
CA LEU A 145 4.81 -14.16 -4.64
C LEU A 145 5.69 -14.69 -5.78
N ASP A 146 5.08 -14.92 -6.91
CA ASP A 146 5.73 -15.38 -8.14
C ASP A 146 5.89 -14.18 -9.09
N PHE A 147 7.10 -13.64 -9.17
CA PHE A 147 7.46 -12.50 -10.02
C PHE A 147 7.53 -12.84 -11.52
N THR A 148 7.13 -14.03 -11.93
CA THR A 148 6.90 -14.37 -13.34
C THR A 148 5.45 -14.16 -13.78
N ARG A 149 4.54 -13.91 -12.82
CA ARG A 149 3.10 -13.73 -13.02
C ARG A 149 2.66 -12.34 -12.55
N PRO A 150 1.58 -11.77 -13.11
CA PRO A 150 1.09 -10.46 -12.71
C PRO A 150 0.89 -10.31 -11.19
N ILE A 151 1.30 -9.16 -10.67
CA ILE A 151 1.17 -8.76 -9.26
C ILE A 151 0.45 -7.41 -9.21
N CYS A 152 -0.49 -7.23 -8.31
CA CYS A 152 -1.04 -5.92 -7.98
C CYS A 152 -0.22 -5.31 -6.83
N LEU A 153 0.53 -4.25 -7.12
CA LEU A 153 1.21 -3.42 -6.14
C LEU A 153 0.24 -2.36 -5.61
N VAL A 154 0.10 -2.27 -4.29
CA VAL A 154 -0.76 -1.30 -3.61
C VAL A 154 0.10 -0.35 -2.80
N LEU A 155 -0.10 0.95 -2.99
CA LEU A 155 0.57 2.05 -2.32
C LEU A 155 -0.49 3.05 -1.82
N ALA A 156 -1.13 2.74 -0.70
CA ALA A 156 -2.26 3.49 -0.17
C ALA A 156 -1.80 4.50 0.90
N LEU A 157 -1.84 5.80 0.59
CA LEU A 157 -1.48 6.91 1.49
C LEU A 157 -0.07 6.78 2.10
N VAL A 158 0.83 6.03 1.47
CA VAL A 158 2.19 5.78 2.00
C VAL A 158 3.26 6.55 1.24
N ILE A 159 3.12 6.72 -0.08
CA ILE A 159 4.15 7.34 -0.92
C ILE A 159 4.41 8.79 -0.51
N GLN A 160 3.38 9.50 -0.11
CA GLN A 160 3.44 10.89 0.32
C GLN A 160 4.18 11.10 1.66
N ALA A 161 4.51 10.02 2.37
CA ALA A 161 5.39 10.07 3.54
C ALA A 161 6.88 10.19 3.15
N LEU A 162 7.20 10.08 1.86
CA LEU A 162 8.54 10.20 1.31
C LEU A 162 8.70 11.56 0.63
N GLU A 163 9.94 12.08 0.63
CA GLU A 163 10.30 13.21 -0.22
C GLU A 163 9.98 12.90 -1.69
N PRO A 164 9.46 13.87 -2.49
CA PRO A 164 8.95 13.61 -3.84
C PRO A 164 9.96 12.96 -4.80
N GLY A 165 11.25 13.30 -4.69
CA GLY A 165 12.32 12.67 -5.47
C GLY A 165 12.53 11.21 -5.09
N THR A 166 12.60 10.93 -3.79
CA THR A 166 12.72 9.59 -3.24
C THR A 166 11.50 8.74 -3.59
N ALA A 167 10.30 9.29 -3.44
CA ALA A 167 9.05 8.61 -3.79
C ALA A 167 9.04 8.13 -5.25
N ARG A 168 9.42 9.01 -6.19
CA ARG A 168 9.52 8.65 -7.62
C ARG A 168 10.56 7.57 -7.89
N ALA A 169 11.74 7.67 -7.26
CA ALA A 169 12.80 6.67 -7.43
C ALA A 169 12.34 5.29 -6.91
N VAL A 170 11.77 5.24 -5.71
CA VAL A 170 11.25 4.01 -5.09
C VAL A 170 10.19 3.36 -5.97
N VAL A 171 9.16 4.12 -6.37
CA VAL A 171 8.09 3.58 -7.23
C VAL A 171 8.64 3.11 -8.56
N GLY A 172 9.60 3.84 -9.15
CA GLY A 172 10.27 3.44 -10.39
C GLY A 172 10.98 2.08 -10.28
N VAL A 173 11.70 1.83 -9.20
CA VAL A 173 12.34 0.53 -8.92
C VAL A 173 11.30 -0.58 -8.79
N LEU A 174 10.25 -0.36 -8.00
CA LEU A 174 9.19 -1.34 -7.77
C LEU A 174 8.45 -1.68 -9.08
N VAL A 175 8.00 -0.67 -9.83
CA VAL A 175 7.30 -0.85 -11.12
C VAL A 175 8.18 -1.57 -12.13
N LYS A 176 9.49 -1.25 -12.17
CA LYS A 176 10.43 -1.93 -13.06
C LYS A 176 10.52 -3.44 -12.78
N ALA A 177 10.50 -3.83 -11.52
CA ALA A 177 10.57 -5.23 -11.09
C ALA A 177 9.30 -6.04 -11.36
N LEU A 178 8.14 -5.39 -11.46
CA LEU A 178 6.88 -6.08 -11.75
C LEU A 178 6.89 -6.71 -13.15
N PRO A 179 6.34 -7.91 -13.33
CA PRO A 179 6.16 -8.50 -14.66
C PRO A 179 5.07 -7.78 -15.48
N PRO A 180 5.05 -7.93 -16.82
CA PRO A 180 3.98 -7.42 -17.66
C PRO A 180 2.60 -7.92 -17.21
N GLY A 181 1.55 -7.10 -17.37
CA GLY A 181 0.21 -7.38 -16.88
C GLY A 181 0.00 -7.10 -15.39
N SER A 182 1.05 -6.69 -14.67
CA SER A 182 0.93 -6.25 -13.27
C SER A 182 0.26 -4.89 -13.16
N TYR A 183 -0.29 -4.59 -12.00
CA TYR A 183 -0.99 -3.35 -11.71
C TYR A 183 -0.30 -2.56 -10.60
N LEU A 184 -0.42 -1.24 -10.68
CA LEU A 184 -0.17 -0.31 -9.57
C LEU A 184 -1.49 0.34 -9.19
N VAL A 185 -1.85 0.24 -7.91
CA VAL A 185 -2.93 1.02 -7.28
C VAL A 185 -2.26 1.99 -6.32
N ALA A 186 -2.47 3.27 -6.51
CA ALA A 186 -1.90 4.27 -5.63
C ALA A 186 -2.95 5.30 -5.20
N THR A 187 -2.92 5.69 -3.93
CA THR A 187 -3.69 6.81 -3.39
C THR A 187 -2.79 7.77 -2.62
N VAL A 188 -3.11 9.05 -2.69
CA VAL A 188 -2.44 10.13 -1.94
C VAL A 188 -3.46 11.12 -1.41
N GLY A 189 -3.15 11.76 -0.29
CA GLY A 189 -3.94 12.88 0.24
C GLY A 189 -3.63 14.15 -0.54
N ALA A 190 -4.67 14.91 -0.84
CA ALA A 190 -4.59 16.19 -1.54
C ALA A 190 -5.21 17.31 -0.70
N GLY A 191 -4.99 18.54 -1.07
CA GLY A 191 -5.56 19.69 -0.36
C GLY A 191 -5.06 19.79 1.08
N ASP A 192 -5.97 20.07 2.02
CA ASP A 192 -5.62 20.22 3.43
C ASP A 192 -5.23 18.88 4.09
N ALA A 193 -5.75 17.74 3.61
CA ALA A 193 -5.34 16.41 4.06
C ALA A 193 -3.85 16.14 3.80
N GLY A 194 -3.29 16.74 2.76
CA GLY A 194 -1.86 16.65 2.48
C GLY A 194 -0.99 17.56 3.34
N ARG A 195 -1.57 18.36 4.24
CA ARG A 195 -0.85 19.33 5.11
C ARG A 195 -0.75 18.86 6.56
N LEU A 196 -0.77 17.55 6.78
CA LEU A 196 -0.47 17.03 8.11
C LEU A 196 0.97 17.36 8.50
N PRO A 197 1.32 17.36 9.81
CA PRO A 197 2.69 17.62 10.25
C PRO A 197 3.71 16.82 9.44
N ASP A 198 4.86 17.41 9.13
CA ASP A 198 5.94 16.82 8.31
C ASP A 198 6.35 15.41 8.76
N SER A 199 6.14 15.08 10.05
CA SER A 199 6.35 13.73 10.59
C SER A 199 5.33 12.70 10.11
N VAL A 200 4.22 13.15 9.47
CA VAL A 200 3.15 12.28 8.97
C VAL A 200 3.14 12.31 7.44
N TRP A 201 2.96 13.49 6.85
CA TRP A 201 2.99 13.72 5.40
C TRP A 201 3.64 15.07 5.08
N PRO A 202 4.83 15.08 4.49
CA PRO A 202 5.60 16.31 4.30
C PRO A 202 5.02 17.28 3.27
N ALA A 203 4.15 16.82 2.35
CA ALA A 203 3.54 17.69 1.35
C ALA A 203 2.19 17.17 0.85
N ALA A 204 1.29 18.10 0.49
CA ALA A 204 0.09 17.77 -0.26
C ALA A 204 0.47 17.36 -1.69
N ALA A 205 -0.04 16.21 -2.13
CA ALA A 205 0.19 15.74 -3.49
C ALA A 205 -0.79 16.40 -4.48
N THR A 206 -0.30 16.68 -5.66
CA THR A 206 -1.09 17.12 -6.81
C THR A 206 -1.43 15.93 -7.73
N GLU A 207 -2.36 16.14 -8.66
CA GLU A 207 -2.66 15.13 -9.70
C GLU A 207 -1.41 14.81 -10.54
N ALA A 208 -0.58 15.82 -10.83
CA ALA A 208 0.66 15.64 -11.57
C ALA A 208 1.68 14.79 -10.78
N ASP A 209 1.77 14.99 -9.46
CA ASP A 209 2.64 14.18 -8.61
C ASP A 209 2.21 12.72 -8.61
N LEU A 210 0.91 12.45 -8.46
CA LEU A 210 0.39 11.09 -8.50
C LEU A 210 0.56 10.48 -9.89
N ALA A 211 0.28 11.23 -10.97
CA ALA A 211 0.45 10.75 -12.35
C ALA A 211 1.89 10.35 -12.66
N ALA A 212 2.87 11.04 -12.07
CA ALA A 212 4.29 10.73 -12.25
C ALA A 212 4.68 9.33 -11.76
N PHE A 213 3.94 8.75 -10.80
CA PHE A 213 4.17 7.38 -10.32
C PHE A 213 3.76 6.31 -11.33
N PHE A 214 2.93 6.65 -12.31
CA PHE A 214 2.48 5.73 -13.36
C PHE A 214 3.38 5.74 -14.60
N GLY A 215 4.58 6.34 -14.50
CA GLY A 215 5.56 6.31 -15.58
C GLY A 215 5.88 4.88 -16.04
N GLY A 216 5.68 4.60 -17.34
CA GLY A 216 5.87 3.25 -17.90
C GLY A 216 4.67 2.31 -17.76
N LEU A 217 3.59 2.73 -17.13
CA LEU A 217 2.31 2.03 -17.04
C LEU A 217 1.27 2.70 -17.95
N ASP A 218 0.29 1.93 -18.40
CA ASP A 218 -0.90 2.45 -19.04
C ASP A 218 -1.93 2.77 -17.96
N LEU A 219 -2.21 4.06 -17.77
CA LEU A 219 -3.16 4.52 -16.76
C LEU A 219 -4.58 4.14 -17.20
N LEU A 220 -5.31 3.43 -16.33
CA LEU A 220 -6.64 2.93 -16.64
C LEU A 220 -7.70 4.04 -16.46
N PRO A 221 -8.79 4.02 -17.26
CA PRO A 221 -9.90 4.94 -17.07
C PRO A 221 -10.49 4.85 -15.63
N PRO A 222 -10.85 5.99 -15.06
CA PRO A 222 -10.92 7.34 -15.62
C PRO A 222 -9.59 8.12 -15.56
N GLY A 223 -8.46 7.50 -15.32
CA GLY A 223 -7.18 8.16 -15.09
C GLY A 223 -6.96 8.45 -13.60
N ILE A 224 -6.34 9.60 -13.30
CA ILE A 224 -6.30 10.10 -11.92
C ILE A 224 -7.68 10.61 -11.57
N SER A 225 -8.24 10.15 -10.48
CA SER A 225 -9.54 10.56 -9.97
C SER A 225 -9.43 11.17 -8.58
N ARG A 226 -10.30 12.12 -8.30
CA ARG A 226 -10.40 12.80 -7.01
C ARG A 226 -11.72 12.44 -6.33
N HIS A 227 -11.64 11.98 -5.09
CA HIS A 227 -12.78 11.72 -4.23
C HIS A 227 -12.56 12.44 -2.88
N GLY A 228 -13.20 13.59 -2.73
CA GLY A 228 -12.93 14.48 -1.62
C GLY A 228 -11.46 14.95 -1.65
N GLU A 229 -10.72 14.62 -0.60
CA GLU A 229 -9.30 14.95 -0.47
C GLU A 229 -8.37 13.75 -0.72
N VAL A 230 -8.82 12.78 -1.50
CA VAL A 230 -8.01 11.67 -1.97
C VAL A 230 -7.89 11.74 -3.48
N LEU A 231 -6.66 11.65 -3.96
CA LEU A 231 -6.36 11.34 -5.35
C LEU A 231 -6.03 9.85 -5.46
N SER A 232 -6.53 9.20 -6.48
CA SER A 232 -6.26 7.80 -6.75
C SER A 232 -6.00 7.55 -8.23
N GLY A 233 -5.24 6.50 -8.52
CA GLY A 233 -4.99 6.05 -9.87
C GLY A 233 -4.73 4.55 -9.90
N VAL A 234 -5.01 3.95 -11.06
CA VAL A 234 -4.71 2.55 -11.35
C VAL A 234 -4.01 2.48 -12.70
N GLY A 235 -2.85 1.88 -12.73
CA GLY A 235 -2.10 1.64 -13.97
C GLY A 235 -1.77 0.18 -14.18
N VAL A 236 -1.66 -0.26 -15.43
CA VAL A 236 -1.28 -1.61 -15.80
C VAL A 236 0.04 -1.59 -16.56
N LYS A 237 0.94 -2.52 -16.24
CA LYS A 237 2.21 -2.66 -16.95
C LYS A 237 1.97 -3.32 -18.30
N PRO A 238 2.29 -2.63 -19.43
CA PRO A 238 2.02 -3.17 -20.75
C PRO A 238 2.88 -4.41 -21.04
N TYR A 239 2.37 -5.28 -21.90
CA TYR A 239 3.16 -6.36 -22.47
C TYR A 239 4.12 -5.81 -23.53
N PRO A 240 5.35 -6.35 -23.62
CA PRO A 240 6.29 -5.96 -24.66
C PRO A 240 5.66 -6.10 -26.07
N GLY A 241 5.84 -5.07 -26.91
CA GLY A 241 5.35 -5.10 -28.29
C GLY A 241 3.88 -4.75 -28.51
N ARG A 242 3.13 -4.44 -27.46
CA ARG A 242 1.76 -3.92 -27.61
C ARG A 242 1.83 -2.40 -27.88
N PRO A 243 1.21 -1.87 -28.95
CA PRO A 243 1.16 -0.44 -29.16
C PRO A 243 0.42 0.21 -27.99
N ARG A 244 0.94 1.33 -27.52
CA ARG A 244 0.24 2.17 -26.54
C ARG A 244 -0.96 2.80 -27.25
N GLY A 245 -2.14 2.52 -26.76
CA GLY A 245 -3.40 3.11 -27.22
C GLY A 245 -3.55 4.56 -26.77
#